data_3986f721807a5a5812469396c4de3077
#
_entry.id   3986f721807a5a5812469396c4de3077
#
_cell.length_a   1.000
_cell.length_b   1.000
_cell.length_c   1.000
_cell.angle_alpha   90.00
_cell.angle_beta   90.00
_cell.angle_gamma   90.00
#
_symmetry.space_group_name_H-M   'P 1'
#
loop_
_entity.id
_entity.type
_entity.pdbx_description
1 polymer ?
#
loop_
_entity_poly.entity_id
_entity_poly.type
_entity_poly.pdbx_seq_one_letter_code
_entity_poly.pdbx_strand_id
1 'polypeptide(L)'
;MNLAAIDIGSNGARLLIKRFAPEAHREEDRIKKVMFIRVPLRLGKDVFTLGKISKEREKMMLHMMKGFKQFMKLNDVEAFRACATSAMRDAENGKKVLKKIEKQTGIKLEIIKGQEEAQLLYNNLVEKTDSNEGNFAYIDVGGGSTEVSIIHDG
;
A
#
# COMPACT_ATOMS: atom_id res chain seq x y z
N MET A 1 6.56 -7.73 -18.05
CA MET A 1 5.22 -7.43 -17.54
C MET A 1 5.24 -6.23 -16.58
N ASN A 2 4.13 -5.48 -16.51
CA ASN A 2 4.00 -4.39 -15.55
C ASN A 2 3.08 -4.81 -14.41
N LEU A 3 3.53 -4.60 -13.19
CA LEU A 3 2.81 -4.92 -11.96
C LEU A 3 2.58 -3.66 -11.15
N ALA A 4 1.46 -3.60 -10.42
CA ALA A 4 1.16 -2.47 -9.57
C ALA A 4 0.86 -2.86 -8.12
N ALA A 5 1.22 -1.97 -7.20
CA ALA A 5 0.81 -2.02 -5.81
C ALA A 5 0.12 -0.71 -5.42
N ILE A 6 -1.03 -0.83 -4.75
CA ILE A 6 -1.73 0.28 -4.14
C ILE A 6 -1.71 0.08 -2.63
N ASP A 7 -1.22 1.09 -1.92
CA ASP A 7 -1.18 1.15 -0.47
C ASP A 7 -1.97 2.35 0.03
N ILE A 8 -2.92 2.12 0.94
CA ILE A 8 -3.76 3.17 1.55
C ILE A 8 -3.54 3.18 3.05
N GLY A 9 -2.68 4.09 3.48
CA GLY A 9 -2.39 4.34 4.88
C GLY A 9 -3.20 5.49 5.48
N SER A 10 -2.97 5.77 6.76
CA SER A 10 -3.65 6.84 7.51
C SER A 10 -3.37 8.24 6.98
N ASN A 11 -2.17 8.51 6.50
CA ASN A 11 -1.77 9.83 6.00
C ASN A 11 -1.96 10.00 4.50
N GLY A 12 -1.80 8.94 3.74
CA GLY A 12 -1.86 9.02 2.28
C GLY A 12 -2.00 7.68 1.62
N ALA A 13 -2.25 7.73 0.33
CA ALA A 13 -2.27 6.57 -0.53
C ALA A 13 -1.13 6.64 -1.55
N ARG A 14 -0.66 5.48 -1.97
CA ARG A 14 0.44 5.33 -2.92
C ARG A 14 0.03 4.38 -4.03
N LEU A 15 0.44 4.69 -5.25
CA LEU A 15 0.43 3.77 -6.39
C LEU A 15 1.88 3.61 -6.84
N LEU A 16 2.36 2.39 -6.86
CA LEU A 16 3.66 2.02 -7.41
C LEU A 16 3.43 1.10 -8.60
N ILE A 17 4.03 1.42 -9.75
CA ILE A 17 4.05 0.54 -10.92
C ILE A 17 5.52 0.18 -11.19
N LYS A 18 5.81 -1.11 -11.26
CA LYS A 18 7.12 -1.64 -11.62
C LYS A 18 7.00 -2.50 -12.87
N ARG A 19 8.01 -2.43 -13.72
CA ARG A 19 8.23 -3.40 -14.81
C ARG A 19 9.09 -4.54 -14.28
N PHE A 20 8.64 -5.74 -14.57
CA PHE A 20 9.39 -6.97 -14.31
C PHE A 20 9.78 -7.61 -15.64
N ALA A 21 11.09 -7.74 -15.86
CA ALA A 21 11.72 -8.30 -17.05
C ALA A 21 12.80 -9.33 -16.64
N PRO A 22 12.41 -10.56 -16.27
CA PRO A 22 13.32 -11.56 -15.72
C PRO A 22 14.43 -11.96 -16.73
N GLU A 23 14.16 -11.81 -18.02
CA GLU A 23 15.07 -12.08 -19.13
C GLU A 23 16.13 -10.98 -19.36
N ALA A 24 16.06 -9.86 -18.64
CA ALA A 24 17.05 -8.80 -18.79
C ALA A 24 18.46 -9.26 -18.41
N HIS A 25 19.45 -8.93 -19.23
CA HIS A 25 20.83 -9.37 -19.03
C HIS A 25 21.47 -8.79 -17.76
N ARG A 26 21.08 -7.57 -17.37
CA ARG A 26 21.54 -6.92 -16.14
C ARG A 26 20.50 -7.11 -15.04
N GLU A 27 20.96 -7.47 -13.86
CA GLU A 27 20.10 -7.68 -12.70
C GLU A 27 19.31 -6.40 -12.34
N GLU A 28 19.94 -5.23 -12.40
CA GLU A 28 19.34 -3.91 -12.19
C GLU A 28 18.21 -3.57 -13.17
N ASP A 29 18.18 -4.22 -14.33
CA ASP A 29 17.17 -4.03 -15.37
C ASP A 29 15.97 -4.96 -15.21
N ARG A 30 16.07 -6.00 -14.36
CA ARG A 30 15.00 -6.97 -14.15
C ARG A 30 13.78 -6.37 -13.47
N ILE A 31 13.97 -5.38 -12.58
CA ILE A 31 12.89 -4.69 -11.88
C ILE A 31 13.10 -3.19 -11.97
N LYS A 32 12.28 -2.51 -12.81
CA LYS A 32 12.35 -1.05 -12.97
C LYS A 32 11.08 -0.37 -12.45
N LYS A 33 11.27 0.71 -11.70
CA LYS A 33 10.17 1.59 -11.32
C LYS A 33 9.71 2.38 -12.54
N VAL A 34 8.43 2.20 -12.93
CA VAL A 34 7.79 2.90 -14.04
C VAL A 34 7.09 4.16 -13.56
N MET A 35 6.36 4.06 -12.45
CA MET A 35 5.59 5.17 -11.91
C MET A 35 5.46 5.06 -10.39
N PHE A 36 5.50 6.21 -9.72
CA PHE A 36 5.18 6.32 -8.31
C PHE A 36 4.34 7.58 -8.06
N ILE A 37 3.15 7.41 -7.50
CA ILE A 37 2.24 8.49 -7.16
C ILE A 37 1.93 8.40 -5.67
N ARG A 38 1.95 9.55 -4.99
CA ARG A 38 1.51 9.70 -3.61
C ARG A 38 0.42 10.75 -3.52
N VAL A 39 -0.69 10.41 -2.86
CA VAL A 39 -1.84 11.31 -2.65
C VAL A 39 -2.07 11.48 -1.15
N PRO A 40 -2.04 12.71 -0.61
CA PRO A 40 -2.25 12.96 0.82
C PRO A 40 -3.75 12.92 1.18
N LEU A 41 -4.30 11.74 1.43
CA LEU A 41 -5.71 11.56 1.80
C LEU A 41 -6.03 11.98 3.23
N ARG A 42 -5.08 11.76 4.18
CA ARG A 42 -5.22 12.05 5.61
C ARG A 42 -6.47 11.41 6.25
N LEU A 43 -6.73 10.13 5.94
CA LEU A 43 -7.86 9.37 6.50
C LEU A 43 -7.81 9.29 8.02
N GLY A 44 -6.59 9.19 8.57
CA GLY A 44 -6.37 9.12 10.02
C GLY A 44 -6.95 10.32 10.76
N LYS A 45 -6.92 11.53 10.17
CA LYS A 45 -7.54 12.71 10.78
C LYS A 45 -9.02 12.47 11.10
N ASP A 46 -9.76 11.92 10.15
CA ASP A 46 -11.19 11.66 10.33
C ASP A 46 -11.40 10.49 11.31
N VAL A 47 -10.69 9.39 11.09
CA VAL A 47 -10.91 8.15 11.84
C VAL A 47 -10.56 8.32 13.31
N PHE A 48 -9.44 8.96 13.64
CA PHE A 48 -9.01 9.14 15.02
C PHE A 48 -9.78 10.25 15.77
N THR A 49 -10.49 11.14 15.05
CA THR A 49 -11.33 12.17 15.68
C THR A 49 -12.83 11.83 15.64
N LEU A 50 -13.30 11.14 14.58
CA LEU A 50 -14.71 10.89 14.33
C LEU A 50 -15.10 9.40 14.42
N GLY A 51 -14.13 8.49 14.56
CA GLY A 51 -14.34 7.04 14.51
C GLY A 51 -14.68 6.50 13.12
N LYS A 52 -14.79 7.33 12.10
CA LYS A 52 -15.25 6.98 10.76
C LYS A 52 -14.66 7.85 9.68
N ILE A 53 -14.70 7.38 8.44
CA ILE A 53 -14.31 8.15 7.26
C ILE A 53 -15.49 9.08 6.89
N SER A 54 -15.22 10.37 6.76
CA SER A 54 -16.21 11.36 6.33
C SER A 54 -16.60 11.16 4.85
N LYS A 55 -17.76 11.69 4.47
CA LYS A 55 -18.22 11.66 3.07
C LYS A 55 -17.27 12.41 2.13
N GLU A 56 -16.63 13.45 2.62
CA GLU A 56 -15.64 14.20 1.86
C GLU A 56 -14.42 13.31 1.53
N ARG A 57 -13.84 12.64 2.54
CA ARG A 57 -12.71 11.73 2.36
C ARG A 57 -13.08 10.53 1.49
N GLU A 58 -14.28 9.98 1.68
CA GLU A 58 -14.80 8.91 0.82
C GLU A 58 -14.85 9.34 -0.65
N LYS A 59 -15.34 10.57 -0.94
CA LYS A 59 -15.36 11.13 -2.29
C LYS A 59 -13.95 11.33 -2.86
N MET A 60 -13.03 11.90 -2.07
CA MET A 60 -11.62 12.06 -2.47
C MET A 60 -10.97 10.71 -2.80
N MET A 61 -11.17 9.72 -1.93
CA MET A 61 -10.66 8.36 -2.13
C MET A 61 -11.21 7.73 -3.41
N LEU A 62 -12.49 7.91 -3.69
CA LEU A 62 -13.09 7.39 -4.92
C LEU A 62 -12.51 8.04 -6.18
N HIS A 63 -12.32 9.36 -6.20
CA HIS A 63 -11.69 10.06 -7.33
C HIS A 63 -10.25 9.61 -7.53
N MET A 64 -9.49 9.48 -6.44
CA MET A 64 -8.13 8.97 -6.48
C MET A 64 -8.06 7.56 -7.08
N MET A 65 -8.92 6.64 -6.61
CA MET A 65 -8.94 5.26 -7.10
C MET A 65 -9.34 5.16 -8.58
N LYS A 66 -10.24 6.03 -9.05
CA LYS A 66 -10.53 6.18 -10.49
C LYS A 66 -9.28 6.63 -11.25
N GLY A 67 -8.52 7.60 -10.71
CA GLY A 67 -7.25 8.04 -11.29
C GLY A 67 -6.22 6.91 -11.33
N PHE A 68 -6.03 6.18 -10.24
CA PHE A 68 -5.12 5.03 -10.19
C PHE A 68 -5.48 3.96 -11.23
N LYS A 69 -6.78 3.69 -11.41
CA LYS A 69 -7.25 2.78 -12.48
C LYS A 69 -6.81 3.24 -13.87
N GLN A 70 -6.90 4.54 -14.17
CA GLN A 70 -6.46 5.07 -15.46
C GLN A 70 -4.94 4.99 -15.63
N PHE A 71 -4.16 5.30 -14.58
CA PHE A 71 -2.71 5.14 -14.62
C PHE A 71 -2.27 3.69 -14.81
N MET A 72 -2.94 2.74 -14.16
CA MET A 72 -2.67 1.31 -14.39
C MET A 72 -2.99 0.90 -15.83
N LYS A 73 -4.10 1.39 -16.42
CA LYS A 73 -4.44 1.14 -17.83
C LYS A 73 -3.41 1.77 -18.77
N LEU A 74 -3.03 3.02 -18.54
CA LEU A 74 -2.04 3.75 -19.34
C LEU A 74 -0.69 3.03 -19.41
N ASN A 75 -0.34 2.29 -18.36
CA ASN A 75 0.91 1.57 -18.25
C ASN A 75 0.77 0.06 -18.49
N ASP A 76 -0.32 -0.40 -19.08
CA ASP A 76 -0.58 -1.82 -19.40
C ASP A 76 -0.28 -2.75 -18.22
N VAL A 77 -0.79 -2.38 -17.02
CA VAL A 77 -0.61 -3.18 -15.80
C VAL A 77 -1.38 -4.48 -15.93
N GLU A 78 -0.67 -5.60 -15.86
CA GLU A 78 -1.22 -6.94 -16.03
C GLU A 78 -1.81 -7.52 -14.73
N ALA A 79 -1.19 -7.19 -13.58
CA ALA A 79 -1.70 -7.59 -12.27
C ALA A 79 -1.41 -6.52 -11.23
N PHE A 80 -2.26 -6.44 -10.22
CA PHE A 80 -2.07 -5.52 -9.10
C PHE A 80 -2.56 -6.10 -7.78
N ARG A 81 -2.02 -5.59 -6.68
CA ARG A 81 -2.55 -5.78 -5.33
C ARG A 81 -2.85 -4.42 -4.72
N ALA A 82 -3.99 -4.30 -4.01
CA ALA A 82 -4.40 -3.07 -3.36
C ALA A 82 -4.75 -3.35 -1.89
N CYS A 83 -4.00 -2.73 -0.99
CA CYS A 83 -4.11 -2.90 0.45
C CYS A 83 -4.50 -1.59 1.14
N ALA A 84 -5.22 -1.72 2.25
CA ALA A 84 -5.53 -0.64 3.16
C ALA A 84 -5.17 -1.06 4.60
N THR A 85 -4.65 -0.13 5.40
CA THR A 85 -4.09 -0.42 6.71
C THR A 85 -4.87 0.25 7.85
N SER A 86 -4.22 0.74 8.89
CA SER A 86 -4.79 1.12 10.18
C SER A 86 -6.04 2.01 10.08
N ALA A 87 -6.02 3.14 9.38
CA ALA A 87 -7.19 4.01 9.31
C ALA A 87 -8.43 3.31 8.73
N MET A 88 -8.26 2.47 7.70
CA MET A 88 -9.37 1.74 7.11
C MET A 88 -9.85 0.59 7.99
N ARG A 89 -8.92 -0.04 8.73
CA ARG A 89 -9.20 -1.11 9.69
C ARG A 89 -10.01 -0.59 10.88
N ASP A 90 -9.66 0.59 11.38
CA ASP A 90 -10.22 1.18 12.61
C ASP A 90 -11.51 1.98 12.35
N ALA A 91 -11.80 2.35 11.11
CA ALA A 91 -13.00 3.08 10.76
C ALA A 91 -14.26 2.22 10.87
N GLU A 92 -15.28 2.67 11.61
CA GLU A 92 -16.59 2.01 11.72
C GLU A 92 -17.22 1.71 10.34
N ASN A 93 -17.06 2.61 9.39
CA ASN A 93 -17.60 2.49 8.04
C ASN A 93 -16.59 1.99 6.99
N GLY A 94 -15.39 1.58 7.40
CA GLY A 94 -14.29 1.22 6.49
C GLY A 94 -14.69 0.18 5.45
N LYS A 95 -15.24 -0.95 5.89
CA LYS A 95 -15.71 -2.02 4.99
C LYS A 95 -16.78 -1.56 3.99
N LYS A 96 -17.67 -0.65 4.41
CA LYS A 96 -18.72 -0.09 3.53
C LYS A 96 -18.11 0.82 2.46
N VAL A 97 -17.14 1.64 2.85
CA VAL A 97 -16.41 2.52 1.93
C VAL A 97 -15.65 1.69 0.88
N LEU A 98 -14.94 0.63 1.29
CA LEU A 98 -14.23 -0.25 0.38
C LEU A 98 -15.14 -0.92 -0.64
N LYS A 99 -16.27 -1.49 -0.19
CA LYS A 99 -17.27 -2.10 -1.09
C LYS A 99 -17.80 -1.11 -2.14
N LYS A 100 -18.01 0.16 -1.74
CA LYS A 100 -18.46 1.20 -2.66
C LYS A 100 -17.39 1.55 -3.70
N ILE A 101 -16.14 1.62 -3.29
CA ILE A 101 -15.01 1.87 -4.19
C ILE A 101 -14.86 0.71 -5.18
N GLU A 102 -14.88 -0.52 -4.70
CA GLU A 102 -14.81 -1.71 -5.54
C GLU A 102 -15.94 -1.71 -6.59
N LYS A 103 -17.20 -1.46 -6.18
CA LYS A 103 -18.34 -1.37 -7.08
C LYS A 103 -18.16 -0.32 -8.19
N GLN A 104 -17.54 0.82 -7.88
CA GLN A 104 -17.40 1.93 -8.83
C GLN A 104 -16.13 1.90 -9.66
N THR A 105 -15.09 1.21 -9.21
CA THR A 105 -13.78 1.19 -9.87
C THR A 105 -13.39 -0.18 -10.39
N GLY A 106 -13.98 -1.24 -9.84
CA GLY A 106 -13.54 -2.62 -10.06
C GLY A 106 -12.25 -2.98 -9.33
N ILE A 107 -11.69 -2.07 -8.50
CA ILE A 107 -10.50 -2.33 -7.71
C ILE A 107 -10.93 -2.85 -6.35
N LYS A 108 -10.61 -4.13 -6.07
CA LYS A 108 -10.79 -4.73 -4.76
C LYS A 108 -9.64 -4.30 -3.84
N LEU A 109 -9.99 -3.70 -2.71
CA LEU A 109 -9.07 -3.31 -1.66
C LEU A 109 -9.18 -4.28 -0.48
N GLU A 110 -8.04 -4.79 -0.03
CA GLU A 110 -7.94 -5.70 1.12
C GLU A 110 -7.52 -4.92 2.37
N ILE A 111 -8.25 -5.11 3.48
CA ILE A 111 -7.77 -4.60 4.78
C ILE A 111 -6.80 -5.64 5.32
N ILE A 112 -5.52 -5.30 5.39
CA ILE A 112 -4.48 -6.17 5.94
C ILE A 112 -4.33 -5.96 7.45
N LYS A 113 -3.95 -7.03 8.15
CA LYS A 113 -3.64 -6.98 9.59
C LYS A 113 -2.24 -6.40 9.81
N GLY A 114 -1.99 -5.87 11.02
CA GLY A 114 -0.67 -5.33 11.37
C GLY A 114 0.47 -6.35 11.21
N GLN A 115 0.22 -7.62 11.54
CA GLN A 115 1.21 -8.70 11.33
C GLN A 115 1.54 -8.91 9.85
N GLU A 116 0.54 -8.87 8.96
CA GLU A 116 0.77 -8.98 7.51
C GLU A 116 1.51 -7.76 6.97
N GLU A 117 1.16 -6.56 7.46
CA GLU A 117 1.85 -5.32 7.15
C GLU A 117 3.33 -5.40 7.54
N ALA A 118 3.63 -5.82 8.78
CA ALA A 118 4.98 -6.05 9.27
C ALA A 118 5.76 -7.08 8.43
N GLN A 119 5.11 -8.19 8.02
CA GLN A 119 5.74 -9.21 7.18
C GLN A 119 6.09 -8.68 5.79
N LEU A 120 5.22 -7.87 5.18
CA LEU A 120 5.49 -7.24 3.88
C LEU A 120 6.66 -6.27 3.96
N LEU A 121 6.77 -5.52 5.06
CA LEU A 121 7.88 -4.61 5.32
C LEU A 121 9.19 -5.36 5.55
N TYR A 122 9.15 -6.43 6.34
CA TYR A 122 10.29 -7.30 6.60
C TYR A 122 10.84 -7.93 5.31
N ASN A 123 9.98 -8.48 4.46
CA ASN A 123 10.40 -9.07 3.18
C ASN A 123 11.12 -8.04 2.29
N ASN A 124 10.64 -6.79 2.26
CA ASN A 124 11.31 -5.71 1.53
C ASN A 124 12.66 -5.30 2.14
N LEU A 125 12.82 -5.48 3.46
CA LEU A 125 14.07 -5.17 4.16
C LEU A 125 15.13 -6.22 3.85
N VAL A 126 14.78 -7.49 3.99
CA VAL A 126 15.68 -8.63 3.73
C VAL A 126 16.21 -8.61 2.29
N GLU A 127 15.38 -8.25 1.31
CA GLU A 127 15.83 -8.11 -0.10
C GLU A 127 16.88 -7.01 -0.31
N LYS A 128 17.02 -6.09 0.64
CA LYS A 128 17.92 -4.92 0.52
C LYS A 128 19.14 -4.98 1.43
N THR A 129 19.20 -5.95 2.33
CA THR A 129 20.25 -6.05 3.33
C THR A 129 21.15 -7.22 2.97
N ASP A 130 22.39 -6.94 2.60
CA ASP A 130 23.40 -7.95 2.19
C ASP A 130 23.90 -8.84 3.34
N SER A 131 23.51 -8.54 4.59
CA SER A 131 23.89 -9.35 5.75
C SER A 131 22.71 -9.56 6.68
N ASN A 132 22.28 -10.80 6.83
CA ASN A 132 21.30 -11.24 7.82
C ASN A 132 21.98 -11.65 9.15
N GLU A 133 23.22 -11.23 9.39
CA GLU A 133 23.97 -11.59 10.60
C GLU A 133 23.71 -10.57 11.71
N GLY A 134 23.33 -11.06 12.89
CA GLY A 134 23.13 -10.27 14.10
C GLY A 134 21.67 -10.01 14.47
N ASN A 135 21.52 -9.35 15.61
CA ASN A 135 20.20 -9.01 16.18
C ASN A 135 19.88 -7.56 15.88
N PHE A 136 18.73 -7.29 15.28
CA PHE A 136 18.28 -5.93 15.04
C PHE A 136 16.77 -5.78 15.18
N ALA A 137 16.34 -4.56 15.47
CA ALA A 137 14.93 -4.19 15.51
C ALA A 137 14.62 -3.27 14.33
N TYR A 138 13.59 -3.60 13.59
CA TYR A 138 13.00 -2.74 12.57
C TYR A 138 11.75 -2.08 13.13
N ILE A 139 11.72 -0.75 13.11
CA ILE A 139 10.59 0.04 13.63
C ILE A 139 10.00 0.85 12.48
N ASP A 140 8.75 0.56 12.11
CA ASP A 140 7.97 1.37 11.16
C ASP A 140 6.96 2.22 11.91
N VAL A 141 7.09 3.53 11.78
CA VAL A 141 6.19 4.51 12.42
C VAL A 141 5.24 5.07 11.37
N GLY A 142 4.04 4.54 11.35
CA GLY A 142 2.95 4.98 10.48
C GLY A 142 2.19 6.18 11.04
N GLY A 143 1.14 6.59 10.33
CA GLY A 143 0.25 7.69 10.75
C GLY A 143 -0.84 7.26 11.73
N GLY A 144 -0.96 5.98 12.05
CA GLY A 144 -2.00 5.43 12.93
C GLY A 144 -1.60 4.13 13.61
N SER A 145 -0.44 3.58 13.28
CA SER A 145 0.13 2.40 13.92
C SER A 145 1.65 2.50 13.95
N THR A 146 2.27 1.70 14.80
CA THR A 146 3.72 1.51 14.84
C THR A 146 3.95 0.00 14.90
N GLU A 147 4.69 -0.50 13.93
CA GLU A 147 5.08 -1.90 13.83
C GLU A 147 6.54 -2.04 14.28
N VAL A 148 6.79 -3.01 15.17
CA VAL A 148 8.14 -3.34 15.65
C VAL A 148 8.41 -4.79 15.29
N SER A 149 9.43 -5.03 14.48
CA SER A 149 9.91 -6.36 14.13
C SER A 149 11.30 -6.59 14.77
N ILE A 150 11.43 -7.65 15.55
CA ILE A 150 12.71 -8.06 16.13
C ILE A 150 13.22 -9.23 15.30
N ILE A 151 14.46 -9.11 14.84
CA ILE A 151 15.12 -10.09 14.01
C ILE A 151 16.31 -10.61 14.81
N HIS A 152 16.38 -11.92 14.96
CA HIS A 152 17.43 -12.63 15.70
C HIS A 152 18.09 -13.67 14.80
N ASP A 153 19.38 -13.46 14.53
CA ASP A 153 20.23 -14.35 13.71
C ASP A 153 19.64 -14.71 12.32
N GLY A 154 18.89 -13.78 11.72
CA GLY A 154 18.35 -13.90 10.37
C GLY A 154 16.99 -14.55 10.31
#